data_10f471c028d52f195253b1bae9677d9f
#
_entry.id   10f471c028d52f195253b1bae9677d9f
#
_cell.length_a   1.000
_cell.length_b   1.000
_cell.length_c   1.000
_cell.angle_alpha   90.00
_cell.angle_beta   90.00
_cell.angle_gamma   90.00
#
_symmetry.space_group_name_H-M   'P 1'
#
loop_
_entity.id
_entity.type
_entity.pdbx_description
1 polymer ?
#
loop_
_entity_poly.entity_id
_entity_poly.type
_entity_poly.pdbx_seq_one_letter_code
_entity_poly.pdbx_strand_id
1 'polypeptide(L)'
;MKYHISLIFLFCSTLLFAQLEISGLHLHRLSEVQNAKRINQSTDTLAIPFFDDFSQYTGNPDTLRWESGSGAFVSIGLGIFPPSKGVLSFDGLNEFGNPYDFRSNFPKGTADVLNSAPIDLSPWAPNEDISLSFFWQQTGLGEAPDQRQGDSLIVEFKIADTDSTFKWEVVWAVEASDSLPNDTLLFAQINLEDVAYFYNSFQFRIRNRGTLSGNYDNWIIDY
;
A
#
# COMPACT_ATOMS: atom_id res chain seq x y z
N MET A 1 79.28 -12.51 -33.47
CA MET A 1 78.04 -13.27 -33.48
C MET A 1 77.12 -12.68 -32.41
N LYS A 2 76.14 -11.92 -32.83
CA LYS A 2 75.17 -11.26 -31.94
C LYS A 2 73.86 -12.03 -32.05
N TYR A 3 73.37 -12.61 -30.94
CA TYR A 3 72.09 -13.28 -30.88
C TYR A 3 71.04 -12.24 -30.46
N HIS A 4 70.10 -11.99 -31.33
CA HIS A 4 68.88 -11.22 -31.03
C HIS A 4 67.86 -12.17 -30.42
N ILE A 5 67.54 -11.97 -29.17
CA ILE A 5 66.42 -12.65 -28.50
C ILE A 5 65.16 -11.78 -28.75
N SER A 6 64.30 -12.25 -29.63
CA SER A 6 62.97 -11.63 -29.83
C SER A 6 62.05 -12.14 -28.72
N LEU A 7 61.67 -11.22 -27.83
CA LEU A 7 60.66 -11.46 -26.84
C LEU A 7 59.27 -11.33 -27.45
N ILE A 8 58.59 -12.43 -27.68
CA ILE A 8 57.21 -12.43 -28.14
C ILE A 8 56.33 -12.20 -26.92
N PHE A 9 55.74 -11.01 -26.76
CA PHE A 9 54.69 -10.76 -25.81
C PHE A 9 53.39 -11.36 -26.34
N LEU A 10 52.99 -12.49 -25.75
CA LEU A 10 51.67 -13.11 -25.95
C LEU A 10 50.66 -12.27 -25.19
N PHE A 11 49.96 -11.37 -25.88
CA PHE A 11 48.82 -10.64 -25.31
C PHE A 11 47.66 -11.63 -25.22
N CYS A 12 47.46 -12.24 -24.04
CA CYS A 12 46.26 -13.01 -23.72
C CYS A 12 45.14 -12.00 -23.39
N SER A 13 44.41 -11.58 -24.43
CA SER A 13 43.17 -10.84 -24.24
C SER A 13 42.13 -11.76 -23.66
N THR A 14 41.96 -11.78 -22.35
CA THR A 14 40.79 -12.34 -21.69
C THR A 14 39.57 -11.47 -22.07
N LEU A 15 38.78 -11.94 -23.02
CA LEU A 15 37.48 -11.39 -23.27
C LEU A 15 36.64 -11.66 -22.03
N LEU A 16 36.53 -10.69 -21.14
CA LEU A 16 35.52 -10.63 -20.11
C LEU A 16 34.18 -10.46 -20.80
N PHE A 17 33.51 -11.58 -21.07
CA PHE A 17 32.08 -11.54 -21.33
C PHE A 17 31.40 -11.16 -20.00
N ALA A 18 31.11 -9.89 -19.82
CA ALA A 18 30.10 -9.48 -18.87
C ALA A 18 28.78 -10.06 -19.39
N GLN A 19 28.42 -11.24 -18.92
CA GLN A 19 27.07 -11.72 -19.08
C GLN A 19 26.19 -10.80 -18.23
N LEU A 20 25.54 -9.85 -18.90
CA LEU A 20 24.37 -9.21 -18.35
C LEU A 20 23.30 -10.30 -18.28
N GLU A 21 23.25 -11.01 -17.16
CA GLU A 21 22.14 -11.88 -16.85
C GLU A 21 20.95 -10.95 -16.58
N ILE A 22 20.20 -10.64 -17.63
CA ILE A 22 18.85 -10.14 -17.49
C ILE A 22 18.08 -11.36 -16.96
N SER A 23 18.13 -11.56 -15.64
CA SER A 23 17.14 -12.38 -14.99
C SER A 23 15.81 -11.72 -15.35
N GLY A 24 15.06 -12.33 -16.28
CA GLY A 24 13.70 -11.90 -16.54
C GLY A 24 13.05 -11.75 -15.18
N LEU A 25 12.41 -10.60 -14.94
CA LEU A 25 11.44 -10.50 -13.88
C LEU A 25 10.76 -11.86 -13.81
N HIS A 26 11.02 -12.61 -12.74
CA HIS A 26 10.22 -13.79 -12.48
C HIS A 26 8.80 -13.24 -12.44
N LEU A 27 8.12 -13.33 -13.59
CA LEU A 27 6.68 -13.37 -13.57
C LEU A 27 6.39 -14.40 -12.48
N HIS A 28 6.01 -13.91 -11.30
CA HIS A 28 5.42 -14.76 -10.31
C HIS A 28 4.35 -15.48 -11.12
N ARG A 29 4.65 -16.71 -11.46
CA ARG A 29 3.69 -17.63 -12.06
C ARG A 29 2.50 -17.42 -11.17
N LEU A 30 1.45 -16.80 -11.70
CA LEU A 30 0.19 -16.68 -10.99
C LEU A 30 -0.03 -18.09 -10.50
N SER A 31 0.32 -18.32 -9.23
CA SER A 31 0.06 -19.60 -8.58
C SER A 31 -1.40 -19.79 -8.89
N GLU A 32 -1.72 -20.88 -9.57
CA GLU A 32 -3.07 -21.24 -9.93
C GLU A 32 -3.97 -20.67 -8.86
N VAL A 33 -4.89 -19.81 -9.29
CA VAL A 33 -5.96 -19.35 -8.40
C VAL A 33 -6.57 -20.65 -7.94
N GLN A 34 -6.03 -21.18 -6.83
CA GLN A 34 -6.71 -22.23 -6.13
C GLN A 34 -8.07 -21.60 -5.93
N ASN A 35 -9.06 -22.16 -6.59
CA ASN A 35 -10.44 -21.81 -6.37
C ASN A 35 -10.60 -21.68 -4.86
N ALA A 36 -10.33 -20.49 -4.37
CA ALA A 36 -10.56 -20.15 -2.98
C ALA A 36 -12.04 -20.46 -2.88
N LYS A 37 -12.31 -21.64 -2.35
CA LYS A 37 -13.63 -22.09 -1.96
C LYS A 37 -14.18 -20.83 -1.35
N ARG A 38 -15.18 -20.18 -2.00
CA ARG A 38 -15.90 -19.06 -1.40
C ARG A 38 -16.20 -19.54 -0.01
N ILE A 39 -15.35 -19.16 0.93
CA ILE A 39 -15.69 -19.23 2.32
C ILE A 39 -16.93 -18.37 2.33
N ASN A 40 -18.07 -18.99 2.56
CA ASN A 40 -19.28 -18.24 2.87
C ASN A 40 -18.79 -17.16 3.80
N GLN A 41 -18.93 -15.89 3.40
CA GLN A 41 -18.61 -14.79 4.29
C GLN A 41 -19.42 -15.09 5.54
N SER A 42 -18.75 -15.66 6.51
CA SER A 42 -19.33 -15.75 7.82
C SER A 42 -19.56 -14.29 8.20
N THR A 43 -20.70 -14.00 8.73
CA THR A 43 -21.06 -12.68 9.25
C THR A 43 -20.22 -12.34 10.48
N ASP A 44 -19.08 -12.96 10.64
CA ASP A 44 -18.21 -12.81 11.78
C ASP A 44 -17.43 -11.50 11.63
N THR A 45 -17.83 -10.54 12.42
CA THR A 45 -17.12 -9.30 12.60
C THR A 45 -15.87 -9.53 13.45
N LEU A 46 -14.82 -8.75 13.18
CA LEU A 46 -13.61 -8.75 13.97
C LEU A 46 -13.85 -8.06 15.32
N ALA A 47 -13.17 -8.52 16.35
CA ALA A 47 -13.09 -7.80 17.62
C ALA A 47 -11.83 -6.92 17.63
N ILE A 48 -11.83 -5.87 18.44
CA ILE A 48 -10.61 -5.11 18.72
C ILE A 48 -9.76 -5.84 19.79
N PRO A 49 -8.42 -5.69 19.77
CA PRO A 49 -7.67 -4.81 18.86
C PRO A 49 -7.63 -5.35 17.42
N PHE A 50 -7.92 -4.48 16.46
CA PHE A 50 -7.57 -4.71 15.06
C PHE A 50 -6.10 -4.35 14.89
N PHE A 51 -5.30 -5.25 14.33
CA PHE A 51 -3.87 -5.03 14.19
C PHE A 51 -3.31 -5.74 12.94
N ASP A 52 -2.54 -5.02 12.15
CA ASP A 52 -1.78 -5.58 11.02
C ASP A 52 -0.51 -4.75 10.79
N ASP A 53 0.66 -5.36 11.03
CA ASP A 53 1.97 -4.76 10.79
C ASP A 53 2.56 -5.15 9.42
N PHE A 54 1.78 -5.81 8.59
CA PHE A 54 2.17 -6.25 7.24
C PHE A 54 3.44 -7.12 7.18
N SER A 55 3.96 -7.59 8.32
CA SER A 55 5.25 -8.31 8.38
C SER A 55 5.16 -9.78 7.97
N GLN A 56 3.96 -10.36 7.95
CA GLN A 56 3.73 -11.79 7.78
C GLN A 56 3.54 -12.23 6.34
N TYR A 57 3.33 -11.31 5.41
CA TYR A 57 2.99 -11.60 4.01
C TYR A 57 3.46 -10.49 3.09
N THR A 58 3.39 -10.73 1.78
CA THR A 58 3.65 -9.76 0.71
C THR A 58 2.59 -9.93 -0.37
N GLY A 59 2.38 -8.91 -1.17
CA GLY A 59 1.37 -8.92 -2.22
C GLY A 59 0.05 -8.32 -1.75
N ASN A 60 -1.07 -8.96 -2.07
CA ASN A 60 -2.37 -8.46 -1.68
C ASN A 60 -2.56 -8.52 -0.16
N PRO A 61 -3.24 -7.53 0.45
CA PRO A 61 -3.55 -7.52 1.88
C PRO A 61 -4.31 -8.78 2.33
N ASP A 62 -4.08 -9.19 3.60
CA ASP A 62 -4.70 -10.36 4.20
C ASP A 62 -6.23 -10.24 4.26
N THR A 63 -6.92 -11.11 3.56
CA THR A 63 -8.40 -11.11 3.46
C THR A 63 -9.13 -11.44 4.76
N LEU A 64 -8.42 -11.83 5.82
CA LEU A 64 -9.00 -11.95 7.16
C LEU A 64 -9.21 -10.58 7.81
N ARG A 65 -8.44 -9.56 7.41
CA ARG A 65 -8.47 -8.21 7.97
C ARG A 65 -8.97 -7.17 6.97
N TRP A 66 -8.78 -7.41 5.69
CA TRP A 66 -9.03 -6.44 4.64
C TRP A 66 -9.94 -7.01 3.55
N GLU A 67 -10.77 -6.17 2.96
CA GLU A 67 -11.53 -6.56 1.77
C GLU A 67 -10.59 -6.71 0.58
N SER A 68 -10.88 -7.70 -0.28
CA SER A 68 -10.10 -7.94 -1.49
C SER A 68 -10.35 -6.90 -2.58
N GLY A 69 -9.42 -6.77 -3.53
CA GLY A 69 -9.59 -5.90 -4.70
C GLY A 69 -9.31 -4.42 -4.43
N SER A 70 -8.42 -4.14 -3.49
CA SER A 70 -8.11 -2.76 -3.07
C SER A 70 -7.13 -2.04 -3.99
N GLY A 71 -6.29 -2.76 -4.73
CA GLY A 71 -5.11 -2.24 -5.41
C GLY A 71 -3.89 -2.09 -4.50
N ALA A 72 -4.08 -1.73 -3.23
CA ALA A 72 -2.98 -1.59 -2.28
C ALA A 72 -2.16 -2.88 -2.14
N PHE A 73 -0.84 -2.74 -1.99
CA PHE A 73 0.11 -3.85 -2.09
C PHE A 73 1.08 -3.87 -0.91
N VAL A 74 1.28 -5.04 -0.30
CA VAL A 74 2.24 -5.20 0.80
C VAL A 74 3.63 -5.50 0.27
N SER A 75 4.59 -4.64 0.58
CA SER A 75 5.98 -4.67 0.14
C SER A 75 6.95 -4.65 1.33
N ILE A 76 8.08 -5.33 1.18
CA ILE A 76 9.19 -5.28 2.15
C ILE A 76 10.28 -4.27 1.75
N GLY A 77 10.12 -3.55 0.65
CA GLY A 77 11.18 -2.73 0.08
C GLY A 77 10.81 -1.29 -0.26
N LEU A 78 9.56 -0.86 -0.07
CA LEU A 78 9.13 0.49 -0.45
C LEU A 78 9.20 1.50 0.69
N GLY A 79 9.07 1.08 1.94
CA GLY A 79 9.20 1.98 3.09
C GLY A 79 10.65 2.34 3.38
N ILE A 80 10.91 3.58 3.78
CA ILE A 80 12.21 4.03 4.28
C ILE A 80 12.16 4.03 5.81
N PHE A 81 12.98 3.19 6.43
CA PHE A 81 13.03 2.99 7.88
C PHE A 81 11.69 2.66 8.54
N PRO A 82 10.91 1.71 7.99
CA PRO A 82 9.64 1.35 8.58
C PRO A 82 9.81 0.71 9.97
N PRO A 83 8.87 0.90 10.91
CA PRO A 83 8.90 0.23 12.21
C PRO A 83 8.83 -1.28 12.12
N SER A 84 8.07 -1.81 11.15
CA SER A 84 7.96 -3.25 10.90
C SER A 84 8.69 -3.68 9.62
N LYS A 85 8.69 -4.98 9.34
CA LYS A 85 9.34 -5.52 8.15
C LYS A 85 8.57 -5.21 6.85
N GLY A 86 7.25 -5.18 6.91
CA GLY A 86 6.38 -4.96 5.76
C GLY A 86 5.73 -3.60 5.81
N VAL A 87 5.38 -3.08 4.66
CA VAL A 87 4.60 -1.84 4.54
C VAL A 87 3.53 -2.02 3.49
N LEU A 88 2.42 -1.36 3.68
CA LEU A 88 1.37 -1.25 2.68
C LEU A 88 1.66 -0.05 1.78
N SER A 89 1.64 -0.25 0.47
CA SER A 89 1.81 0.82 -0.53
C SER A 89 0.53 1.06 -1.30
N PHE A 90 0.31 2.34 -1.63
CA PHE A 90 -0.76 2.83 -2.48
C PHE A 90 -0.14 3.52 -3.69
N ASP A 91 -0.70 3.29 -4.88
CA ASP A 91 -0.24 3.90 -6.13
C ASP A 91 -1.40 4.03 -7.15
N GLY A 92 -1.11 4.09 -8.43
CA GLY A 92 -2.10 4.16 -9.51
C GLY A 92 -2.31 2.83 -10.27
N LEU A 93 -1.95 1.69 -9.66
CA LEU A 93 -2.14 0.35 -10.22
C LEU A 93 -3.17 -0.44 -9.40
N ASN A 94 -4.02 -1.21 -10.07
CA ASN A 94 -4.94 -2.11 -9.41
C ASN A 94 -4.25 -3.40 -8.91
N GLU A 95 -4.99 -4.27 -8.25
CA GLU A 95 -4.51 -5.55 -7.67
C GLU A 95 -3.87 -6.52 -8.68
N PHE A 96 -4.03 -6.27 -9.99
CA PHE A 96 -3.41 -7.03 -11.07
C PHE A 96 -2.17 -6.34 -11.66
N GLY A 97 -1.78 -5.18 -11.12
CA GLY A 97 -0.69 -4.35 -11.63
C GLY A 97 -1.03 -3.59 -12.92
N ASN A 98 -2.30 -3.41 -13.22
CA ASN A 98 -2.75 -2.63 -14.37
C ASN A 98 -3.13 -1.20 -13.94
N PRO A 99 -2.84 -0.18 -14.77
CA PRO A 99 -3.32 1.17 -14.53
C PRO A 99 -4.84 1.23 -14.41
N TYR A 100 -5.36 2.06 -13.49
CA TYR A 100 -6.79 2.33 -13.38
C TYR A 100 -7.35 3.06 -14.59
N ASP A 101 -6.58 4.00 -15.14
CA ASP A 101 -6.94 4.72 -16.37
C ASP A 101 -5.68 5.06 -17.17
N PHE A 102 -5.64 4.60 -18.42
CA PHE A 102 -4.55 4.85 -19.38
C PHE A 102 -5.03 5.60 -20.64
N ARG A 103 -6.26 6.12 -20.65
CA ARG A 103 -6.85 6.80 -21.82
C ARG A 103 -6.36 8.22 -22.00
N SER A 104 -5.79 8.81 -20.99
CA SER A 104 -5.19 10.14 -21.04
C SER A 104 -3.80 10.14 -20.42
N ASN A 105 -3.03 11.19 -20.69
CA ASN A 105 -1.76 11.40 -20.02
C ASN A 105 -2.03 11.91 -18.60
N PHE A 106 -1.58 11.18 -17.58
CA PHE A 106 -1.71 11.55 -16.17
C PHE A 106 -3.16 11.82 -15.71
N PRO A 107 -4.10 10.88 -15.91
CA PRO A 107 -5.44 11.01 -15.37
C PRO A 107 -5.38 10.99 -13.84
N LYS A 108 -6.09 11.89 -13.18
CA LYS A 108 -6.12 12.00 -11.72
C LYS A 108 -7.47 11.55 -11.15
N GLY A 109 -7.43 10.85 -10.02
CA GLY A 109 -8.64 10.39 -9.35
C GLY A 109 -8.34 9.58 -8.09
N THR A 110 -9.37 8.96 -7.53
CA THR A 110 -9.19 7.92 -6.51
C THR A 110 -8.60 6.68 -7.18
N ALA A 111 -7.50 6.20 -6.64
CA ALA A 111 -6.79 5.02 -7.11
C ALA A 111 -7.10 3.83 -6.19
N ASP A 112 -6.20 3.47 -5.30
CA ASP A 112 -6.40 2.36 -4.37
C ASP A 112 -7.40 2.70 -3.28
N VAL A 113 -8.23 1.71 -2.90
CA VAL A 113 -9.20 1.84 -1.83
C VAL A 113 -9.18 0.58 -0.98
N LEU A 114 -8.56 0.63 0.18
CA LEU A 114 -8.46 -0.50 1.10
C LEU A 114 -9.48 -0.37 2.22
N ASN A 115 -10.49 -1.23 2.22
CA ASN A 115 -11.49 -1.31 3.28
C ASN A 115 -11.07 -2.34 4.32
N SER A 116 -11.25 -2.03 5.60
CA SER A 116 -11.15 -3.05 6.66
C SER A 116 -12.27 -4.09 6.53
N ALA A 117 -12.04 -5.30 7.00
CA ALA A 117 -13.13 -6.22 7.32
C ALA A 117 -14.03 -5.58 8.39
N PRO A 118 -15.32 -5.98 8.49
CA PRO A 118 -16.21 -5.47 9.50
C PRO A 118 -15.70 -5.71 10.93
N ILE A 119 -15.78 -4.71 11.79
CA ILE A 119 -15.34 -4.72 13.19
C ILE A 119 -16.53 -4.50 14.09
N ASP A 120 -16.68 -5.30 15.15
CA ASP A 120 -17.73 -5.10 16.14
C ASP A 120 -17.29 -4.06 17.20
N LEU A 121 -17.81 -2.86 17.06
CA LEU A 121 -17.63 -1.78 18.04
C LEU A 121 -18.87 -1.59 18.92
N SER A 122 -19.93 -2.39 18.76
CA SER A 122 -21.16 -2.26 19.54
C SER A 122 -21.01 -2.45 21.07
N PRO A 123 -20.00 -3.17 21.58
CA PRO A 123 -19.77 -3.25 23.02
C PRO A 123 -19.11 -2.00 23.63
N TRP A 124 -18.67 -1.04 22.80
CA TRP A 124 -17.83 0.09 23.18
C TRP A 124 -18.58 1.42 23.07
N ALA A 125 -17.99 2.49 23.64
CA ALA A 125 -18.57 3.83 23.65
C ALA A 125 -17.48 4.91 23.45
N PRO A 126 -17.85 6.14 23.04
CA PRO A 126 -16.89 7.22 22.78
C PRO A 126 -15.96 7.59 23.95
N ASN A 127 -16.36 7.33 25.18
CA ASN A 127 -15.58 7.63 26.39
C ASN A 127 -14.56 6.53 26.78
N GLU A 128 -14.33 5.55 25.94
CA GLU A 128 -13.41 4.44 26.21
C GLU A 128 -12.09 4.55 25.46
N ASP A 129 -11.75 5.75 24.96
CA ASP A 129 -10.49 6.13 24.34
C ASP A 129 -10.06 5.21 23.18
N ILE A 130 -11.03 4.78 22.38
CA ILE A 130 -10.74 3.96 21.20
C ILE A 130 -10.21 4.84 20.08
N SER A 131 -9.12 4.40 19.44
CA SER A 131 -8.52 5.12 18.32
C SER A 131 -8.04 4.18 17.21
N LEU A 132 -8.01 4.69 15.99
CA LEU A 132 -7.26 4.13 14.88
C LEU A 132 -5.90 4.85 14.82
N SER A 133 -4.81 4.10 14.80
CA SER A 133 -3.47 4.67 14.68
C SER A 133 -2.66 3.91 13.62
N PHE A 134 -1.77 4.64 12.95
CA PHE A 134 -0.88 4.09 11.94
C PHE A 134 0.31 5.01 11.71
N PHE A 135 1.38 4.45 11.16
CA PHE A 135 2.46 5.23 10.59
C PHE A 135 2.26 5.41 9.10
N TRP A 136 2.63 6.56 8.57
CA TRP A 136 2.53 6.85 7.15
C TRP A 136 3.73 7.63 6.64
N GLN A 137 4.02 7.50 5.36
CA GLN A 137 5.10 8.18 4.69
C GLN A 137 4.66 8.56 3.28
N GLN A 138 4.96 9.81 2.86
CA GLN A 138 4.88 10.21 1.48
C GLN A 138 6.07 9.60 0.73
N THR A 139 5.87 9.09 -0.48
CA THR A 139 6.91 8.60 -1.39
C THR A 139 7.55 7.27 -0.97
N GLY A 140 8.22 7.19 0.17
CA GLY A 140 9.11 6.07 0.46
C GLY A 140 10.22 5.94 -0.61
N LEU A 141 10.42 4.75 -1.16
CA LEU A 141 11.30 4.49 -2.31
C LEU A 141 10.57 4.52 -3.66
N GLY A 142 9.30 4.91 -3.67
CA GLY A 142 8.50 5.08 -4.87
C GLY A 142 8.64 6.46 -5.52
N GLU A 143 7.62 6.85 -6.25
CA GLU A 143 7.52 8.15 -6.90
C GLU A 143 6.68 9.10 -6.03
N ALA A 144 7.08 10.37 -5.97
CA ALA A 144 6.47 11.33 -5.06
C ALA A 144 5.11 11.82 -5.57
N PRO A 145 4.09 11.88 -4.68
CA PRO A 145 2.81 12.47 -5.04
C PRO A 145 2.92 13.97 -5.37
N ASP A 146 2.12 14.40 -6.32
CA ASP A 146 2.12 15.75 -6.88
C ASP A 146 1.42 16.77 -5.96
N GLN A 147 2.17 17.61 -5.27
CA GLN A 147 1.61 18.58 -4.33
C GLN A 147 0.63 19.61 -4.94
N ARG A 148 0.76 19.92 -6.23
CA ARG A 148 -0.07 20.94 -6.90
C ARG A 148 -1.33 20.38 -7.54
N GLN A 149 -1.53 19.09 -7.48
CA GLN A 149 -2.64 18.39 -8.14
C GLN A 149 -3.63 17.78 -7.15
N GLY A 150 -3.43 18.02 -5.84
CA GLY A 150 -4.28 17.55 -4.77
C GLY A 150 -4.17 16.06 -4.53
N ASP A 151 -2.99 15.48 -4.81
CA ASP A 151 -2.71 14.10 -4.45
C ASP A 151 -2.68 13.97 -2.94
N SER A 152 -3.29 12.91 -2.43
CA SER A 152 -3.57 12.83 -1.00
C SER A 152 -3.75 11.39 -0.54
N LEU A 153 -3.44 11.17 0.73
CA LEU A 153 -3.81 9.97 1.49
C LEU A 153 -4.97 10.32 2.41
N ILE A 154 -6.00 9.49 2.44
CA ILE A 154 -7.28 9.80 3.08
C ILE A 154 -7.76 8.60 3.87
N VAL A 155 -8.21 8.83 5.11
CA VAL A 155 -8.88 7.85 5.95
C VAL A 155 -10.33 8.25 6.14
N GLU A 156 -11.23 7.29 5.97
CA GLU A 156 -12.66 7.49 6.11
C GLU A 156 -13.27 6.42 7.03
N PHE A 157 -14.26 6.81 7.81
CA PHE A 157 -15.07 5.92 8.63
C PHE A 157 -16.44 5.73 8.00
N LYS A 158 -16.96 4.51 8.08
CA LYS A 158 -18.29 4.17 7.60
C LYS A 158 -19.30 4.45 8.69
N ILE A 159 -20.24 5.34 8.43
CA ILE A 159 -21.28 5.70 9.38
C ILE A 159 -22.66 5.38 8.82
N ALA A 160 -23.60 5.06 9.70
CA ALA A 160 -25.00 4.90 9.33
C ALA A 160 -25.59 6.25 8.94
N ASP A 161 -26.22 6.34 7.78
CA ASP A 161 -26.99 7.51 7.38
C ASP A 161 -28.45 7.35 7.82
N THR A 162 -29.22 8.44 7.75
CA THR A 162 -30.60 8.56 8.26
C THR A 162 -31.60 7.58 7.67
N ASP A 163 -31.32 6.99 6.50
CA ASP A 163 -32.24 6.11 5.76
C ASP A 163 -31.78 4.62 5.74
N SER A 164 -31.12 4.14 6.80
CA SER A 164 -30.54 2.80 6.85
C SER A 164 -29.50 2.52 5.75
N THR A 165 -28.97 3.58 5.15
CA THR A 165 -27.84 3.54 4.25
C THR A 165 -26.55 3.86 5.00
N PHE A 166 -25.43 3.55 4.38
CA PHE A 166 -24.11 3.89 4.93
C PHE A 166 -23.44 4.91 4.02
N LYS A 167 -22.72 5.82 4.64
CA LYS A 167 -21.81 6.75 3.94
C LYS A 167 -20.42 6.68 4.53
N TRP A 168 -19.44 7.12 3.75
CA TRP A 168 -18.07 7.28 4.18
C TRP A 168 -17.82 8.73 4.56
N GLU A 169 -17.30 8.95 5.75
CA GLU A 169 -16.93 10.26 6.28
C GLU A 169 -15.41 10.37 6.38
N VAL A 170 -14.84 11.43 5.82
CA VAL A 170 -13.41 11.73 5.93
C VAL A 170 -13.11 12.13 7.37
N VAL A 171 -12.27 11.34 8.04
CA VAL A 171 -11.85 11.60 9.43
C VAL A 171 -10.39 12.04 9.52
N TRP A 172 -9.61 11.80 8.50
CA TRP A 172 -8.24 12.25 8.39
C TRP A 172 -7.81 12.33 6.92
N ALA A 173 -6.99 13.31 6.58
CA ALA A 173 -6.39 13.40 5.27
C ALA A 173 -5.07 14.17 5.33
N VAL A 174 -4.16 13.85 4.43
CA VAL A 174 -2.95 14.61 4.17
C VAL A 174 -2.80 14.82 2.67
N GLU A 175 -2.50 16.05 2.26
CA GLU A 175 -2.15 16.38 0.88
C GLU A 175 -0.64 16.29 0.69
N ALA A 176 -0.24 15.93 -0.51
CA ALA A 176 1.17 15.91 -0.91
C ALA A 176 1.81 17.27 -0.72
N SER A 177 3.02 17.30 -0.16
CA SER A 177 3.75 18.54 0.10
C SER A 177 5.26 18.32 0.09
N ASP A 178 6.00 19.23 -0.56
CA ASP A 178 7.47 19.24 -0.52
C ASP A 178 8.03 19.53 0.89
N SER A 179 7.19 19.99 1.81
CA SER A 179 7.58 20.21 3.21
C SER A 179 7.47 18.96 4.09
N LEU A 180 6.83 17.90 3.59
CA LEU A 180 6.78 16.62 4.29
C LEU A 180 8.10 15.87 4.14
N PRO A 181 8.56 15.18 5.18
CA PRO A 181 9.76 14.35 5.06
C PRO A 181 9.47 13.16 4.15
N ASN A 182 10.43 12.85 3.25
CA ASN A 182 10.32 11.69 2.36
C ASN A 182 10.97 10.43 2.95
N ASP A 183 11.73 10.57 4.02
CA ASP A 183 12.57 9.53 4.63
C ASP A 183 12.15 9.15 6.05
N THR A 184 11.03 9.64 6.51
CA THR A 184 10.56 9.42 7.88
C THR A 184 9.08 9.07 7.86
N LEU A 185 8.70 8.00 8.58
CA LEU A 185 7.31 7.70 8.83
C LEU A 185 6.77 8.64 9.92
N LEU A 186 5.65 9.25 9.64
CA LEU A 186 4.91 10.09 10.56
C LEU A 186 3.80 9.28 11.23
N PHE A 187 3.52 9.59 12.48
CA PHE A 187 2.46 8.92 13.25
C PHE A 187 1.15 9.67 13.11
N ALA A 188 0.06 8.96 12.87
CA ALA A 188 -1.30 9.46 12.91
C ALA A 188 -2.12 8.69 13.93
N GLN A 189 -2.97 9.39 14.66
CA GLN A 189 -3.96 8.81 15.57
C GLN A 189 -5.29 9.53 15.39
N ILE A 190 -6.36 8.77 15.24
CA ILE A 190 -7.71 9.26 15.01
C ILE A 190 -8.60 8.68 16.12
N ASN A 191 -9.08 9.52 17.03
CA ASN A 191 -9.96 9.08 18.10
C ASN A 191 -11.38 8.87 17.55
N LEU A 192 -12.04 7.83 18.03
CA LEU A 192 -13.42 7.54 17.70
C LEU A 192 -14.33 8.24 18.74
N GLU A 193 -14.71 9.47 18.47
CA GLU A 193 -15.47 10.31 19.43
C GLU A 193 -16.98 10.36 19.15
N ASP A 194 -17.41 10.04 17.92
CA ASP A 194 -18.82 10.08 17.56
C ASP A 194 -19.48 8.71 17.84
N VAL A 195 -20.63 8.75 18.51
CA VAL A 195 -21.47 7.57 18.79
C VAL A 195 -21.85 6.79 17.51
N ALA A 196 -21.88 7.45 16.37
CA ALA A 196 -22.18 6.85 15.07
C ALA A 196 -21.16 5.79 14.61
N TYR A 197 -19.98 5.74 15.23
CA TYR A 197 -18.96 4.73 14.93
C TYR A 197 -19.14 3.43 15.72
N PHE A 198 -19.90 3.44 16.81
CA PHE A 198 -20.00 2.33 17.76
C PHE A 198 -21.18 1.41 17.46
N TYR A 199 -21.02 0.63 16.38
CA TYR A 199 -22.00 -0.37 15.97
C TYR A 199 -21.33 -1.67 15.52
N ASN A 200 -22.09 -2.72 15.45
CA ASN A 200 -21.65 -3.98 14.85
C ASN A 200 -21.43 -3.76 13.34
N SER A 201 -20.30 -4.23 12.81
CA SER A 201 -19.89 -4.07 11.40
C SER A 201 -19.36 -2.69 11.02
N PHE A 202 -18.81 -1.96 11.99
CA PHE A 202 -18.02 -0.76 11.69
C PHE A 202 -16.88 -1.11 10.72
N GLN A 203 -16.59 -0.19 9.80
CA GLN A 203 -15.46 -0.30 8.88
C GLN A 203 -14.76 1.06 8.76
N PHE A 204 -13.45 1.02 8.59
CA PHE A 204 -12.70 2.14 8.08
C PHE A 204 -12.10 1.79 6.73
N ARG A 205 -11.74 2.81 5.97
CA ARG A 205 -10.97 2.62 4.74
C ARG A 205 -9.86 3.64 4.60
N ILE A 206 -8.81 3.23 3.92
CA ILE A 206 -7.70 4.06 3.52
C ILE A 206 -7.68 4.10 2.00
N ARG A 207 -7.54 5.27 1.43
CA ARG A 207 -7.43 5.45 -0.01
C ARG A 207 -6.46 6.55 -0.38
N ASN A 208 -5.90 6.45 -1.58
CA ASN A 208 -5.17 7.55 -2.16
C ASN A 208 -5.94 8.21 -3.29
N ARG A 209 -5.61 9.48 -3.53
CA ARG A 209 -5.93 10.20 -4.74
C ARG A 209 -4.63 10.57 -5.41
N GLY A 210 -4.50 10.23 -6.69
CA GLY A 210 -3.27 10.43 -7.45
C GLY A 210 -3.46 10.17 -8.93
N THR A 211 -2.35 9.93 -9.63
CA THR A 211 -2.28 9.55 -11.03
C THR A 211 -2.74 8.11 -11.21
N LEU A 212 -3.63 7.87 -12.16
CA LEU A 212 -4.26 6.58 -12.41
C LEU A 212 -3.58 5.75 -13.49
N SER A 213 -2.50 6.24 -14.10
CA SER A 213 -1.91 5.64 -15.30
C SER A 213 -0.65 4.80 -15.04
N GLY A 214 -0.33 4.49 -13.81
CA GLY A 214 0.86 3.70 -13.48
C GLY A 214 1.24 3.73 -12.01
N ASN A 215 2.41 3.19 -11.69
CA ASN A 215 2.98 3.24 -10.35
C ASN A 215 3.54 4.65 -10.07
N TYR A 216 2.63 5.56 -9.76
CA TYR A 216 2.89 6.96 -9.45
C TYR A 216 2.26 7.33 -8.12
N ASP A 217 2.69 8.46 -7.55
CA ASP A 217 2.08 9.09 -6.38
C ASP A 217 2.00 8.14 -5.17
N ASN A 218 3.14 7.53 -4.83
CA ASN A 218 3.20 6.49 -3.81
C ASN A 218 2.99 7.04 -2.39
N TRP A 219 2.14 6.35 -1.64
CA TRP A 219 1.97 6.50 -0.21
C TRP A 219 2.26 5.19 0.50
N ILE A 220 2.90 5.28 1.64
CA ILE A 220 3.33 4.12 2.43
C ILE A 220 2.63 4.16 3.78
N ILE A 221 2.14 3.01 4.23
CA ILE A 221 1.54 2.84 5.56
C ILE A 221 2.20 1.66 6.27
N ASP A 222 2.40 1.81 7.57
CA ASP A 222 2.74 0.76 8.51
C ASP A 222 1.82 0.87 9.74
N TYR A 223 1.49 -0.23 10.36
CA TYR A 223 0.47 -0.52 11.39
C TYR A 223 -0.09 0.64 12.19
#